data_318a14d362f4299baec728e1d0f92b6f
#
_entry.id   318a14d362f4299baec728e1d0f92b6f
#
_cell.length_a   1.000
_cell.length_b   1.000
_cell.length_c   1.000
_cell.angle_alpha   90.00
_cell.angle_beta   90.00
_cell.angle_gamma   90.00
#
_symmetry.space_group_name_H-M   'P 1'
#
loop_
_entity.id
_entity.type
_entity.pdbx_description
1 polymer ?
#
loop_
_entity_poly.entity_id
_entity_poly.type
_entity_poly.pdbx_seq_one_letter_code
_entity_poly.pdbx_strand_id
1 'polypeptide(L)'
;MPLFKKDPFGHTLFVKRWLIRVFGILTHSRYDGFNQLKIEGSDVIRELPAQNVLFISNHQTYFADVTAMFHVFNASLKGRKDTLDNMGYLWNPKLNIYYVAASETMKSGILPKILGYAGAIPVNRTWREKGKEIHREVRQADVENIGIALADGWVITLPQGTTSP
;
A
#
# COMPACT_ATOMS: atom_id res chain seq x y z
N MET A 1 -16.97 -11.00 12.37
CA MET A 1 -15.85 -10.08 12.63
C MET A 1 -16.39 -8.89 13.41
N PRO A 2 -15.84 -8.53 14.57
CA PRO A 2 -16.35 -7.39 15.34
C PRO A 2 -16.23 -6.10 14.51
N LEU A 3 -17.35 -5.38 14.37
CA LEU A 3 -17.49 -4.17 13.56
C LEU A 3 -16.50 -3.05 13.94
N PHE A 4 -16.00 -3.07 15.16
CA PHE A 4 -15.18 -1.99 15.76
C PHE A 4 -13.70 -2.36 15.95
N LYS A 5 -13.23 -3.50 15.42
CA LYS A 5 -11.80 -3.83 15.48
C LYS A 5 -11.01 -2.82 14.68
N LYS A 6 -9.94 -2.27 15.29
CA LYS A 6 -9.05 -1.27 14.68
C LYS A 6 -7.70 -1.88 14.35
N ASP A 7 -7.02 -1.28 13.37
CA ASP A 7 -5.61 -1.53 13.12
C ASP A 7 -4.73 -0.78 14.15
N PRO A 8 -3.41 -1.00 14.19
CA PRO A 8 -2.50 -0.32 15.11
C PRO A 8 -2.52 1.21 15.03
N PHE A 9 -2.97 1.76 13.91
CA PHE A 9 -3.06 3.21 13.67
C PHE A 9 -4.45 3.79 13.98
N GLY A 10 -5.34 2.98 14.56
CA GLY A 10 -6.67 3.38 14.99
C GLY A 10 -7.76 3.34 13.91
N HIS A 11 -7.45 2.88 12.69
CA HIS A 11 -8.42 2.76 11.61
C HIS A 11 -9.34 1.56 11.81
N THR A 12 -10.64 1.76 11.69
CA THR A 12 -11.64 0.70 11.81
C THR A 12 -11.53 -0.27 10.63
N LEU A 13 -11.28 -1.55 10.90
CA LEU A 13 -11.06 -2.57 9.86
C LEU A 13 -12.26 -2.75 8.94
N PHE A 14 -13.47 -2.52 9.42
CA PHE A 14 -14.68 -2.55 8.60
C PHE A 14 -14.65 -1.47 7.52
N VAL A 15 -14.35 -0.22 7.89
CA VAL A 15 -14.24 0.91 6.95
C VAL A 15 -13.07 0.68 5.98
N LYS A 16 -11.91 0.27 6.49
CA LYS A 16 -10.72 -0.06 5.68
C LYS A 16 -11.05 -1.12 4.62
N ARG A 17 -11.79 -2.17 4.98
CA ARG A 17 -12.23 -3.21 4.05
C ARG A 17 -13.10 -2.64 2.93
N TRP A 18 -14.08 -1.80 3.27
CA TRP A 18 -14.94 -1.17 2.28
C TRP A 18 -14.18 -0.25 1.34
N LEU A 19 -13.28 0.56 1.87
CA LEU A 19 -12.41 1.42 1.06
C LEU A 19 -11.57 0.60 0.08
N ILE A 20 -10.90 -0.45 0.54
CA ILE A 20 -10.08 -1.31 -0.33
C ILE A 20 -10.94 -1.98 -1.42
N ARG A 21 -12.14 -2.42 -1.09
CA ARG A 21 -13.06 -3.00 -2.09
C ARG A 21 -13.46 -1.98 -3.16
N VAL A 22 -13.96 -0.83 -2.74
CA VAL A 22 -14.42 0.22 -3.67
C VAL A 22 -13.27 0.66 -4.57
N PHE A 23 -12.12 1.00 -3.98
CA PHE A 23 -10.94 1.37 -4.76
C PHE A 23 -10.44 0.24 -5.65
N GLY A 24 -10.42 -0.98 -5.15
CA GLY A 24 -10.03 -2.14 -5.93
C GLY A 24 -10.94 -2.34 -7.15
N ILE A 25 -12.27 -2.24 -6.99
CA ILE A 25 -13.22 -2.35 -8.11
C ILE A 25 -13.00 -1.22 -9.13
N LEU A 26 -12.83 0.01 -8.67
CA LEU A 26 -12.61 1.17 -9.55
C LEU A 26 -11.29 1.10 -10.32
N THR A 27 -10.26 0.51 -9.73
CA THR A 27 -8.92 0.45 -10.32
C THR A 27 -8.64 -0.86 -11.07
N HIS A 28 -9.44 -1.90 -10.89
CA HIS A 28 -9.22 -3.21 -11.50
C HIS A 28 -9.07 -3.13 -13.01
N SER A 29 -10.01 -2.47 -13.70
CA SER A 29 -10.00 -2.35 -15.15
C SER A 29 -8.76 -1.63 -15.70
N ARG A 30 -8.11 -0.81 -14.87
CA ARG A 30 -6.86 -0.15 -15.23
C ARG A 30 -5.72 -1.14 -15.39
N TYR A 31 -5.67 -2.19 -14.58
CA TYR A 31 -4.58 -3.16 -14.56
C TYR A 31 -4.86 -4.39 -15.40
N ASP A 32 -6.10 -4.87 -15.40
CA ASP A 32 -6.52 -6.05 -16.15
C ASP A 32 -6.81 -5.73 -17.63
N GLY A 33 -7.39 -4.57 -17.92
CA GLY A 33 -7.81 -4.20 -19.27
C GLY A 33 -6.88 -3.19 -19.96
N PHE A 34 -6.76 -2.00 -19.39
CA PHE A 34 -6.18 -0.84 -20.09
C PHE A 34 -4.65 -0.88 -20.16
N ASN A 35 -3.98 -1.20 -19.07
CA ASN A 35 -2.51 -1.17 -19.00
C ASN A 35 -1.88 -2.55 -19.18
N GLN A 36 -2.66 -3.62 -19.25
CA GLN A 36 -2.19 -5.01 -19.39
C GLN A 36 -1.01 -5.29 -18.46
N LEU A 37 -1.22 -5.14 -17.15
CA LEU A 37 -0.17 -5.33 -16.16
C LEU A 37 0.44 -6.73 -16.31
N LYS A 38 1.70 -6.79 -16.73
CA LYS A 38 2.43 -8.05 -16.80
C LYS A 38 2.85 -8.46 -15.39
N ILE A 39 2.39 -9.63 -14.96
CA ILE A 39 2.66 -10.19 -13.65
C ILE A 39 3.44 -11.48 -13.85
N GLU A 40 4.53 -11.65 -13.11
CA GLU A 40 5.33 -12.87 -13.15
C GLU A 40 5.78 -13.24 -11.73
N GLY A 41 5.72 -14.51 -11.38
CA GLY A 41 6.21 -15.04 -10.11
C GLY A 41 5.35 -14.68 -8.89
N SER A 42 4.08 -14.33 -9.07
CA SER A 42 3.21 -13.93 -7.97
C SER A 42 2.84 -15.07 -7.01
N ASP A 43 3.09 -16.30 -7.38
CA ASP A 43 2.85 -17.49 -6.57
C ASP A 43 3.66 -17.52 -5.27
N VAL A 44 4.86 -16.93 -5.25
CA VAL A 44 5.69 -16.82 -4.03
C VAL A 44 5.00 -16.03 -2.90
N ILE A 45 4.08 -15.13 -3.24
CA ILE A 45 3.35 -14.29 -2.28
C ILE A 45 2.55 -15.15 -1.27
N ARG A 46 2.05 -16.31 -1.69
CA ARG A 46 1.27 -17.22 -0.83
C ARG A 46 2.09 -17.89 0.25
N GLU A 47 3.39 -18.01 0.04
CA GLU A 47 4.33 -18.66 0.95
C GLU A 47 4.85 -17.70 2.03
N LEU A 48 4.59 -16.40 1.86
CA LEU A 48 5.04 -15.39 2.79
C LEU A 48 4.28 -15.45 4.11
N PRO A 49 4.94 -15.15 5.23
CA PRO A 49 4.29 -15.07 6.52
C PRO A 49 3.21 -13.99 6.54
N ALA A 50 2.24 -14.13 7.45
CA ALA A 50 1.10 -13.20 7.55
C ALA A 50 1.52 -11.77 7.91
N GLN A 51 2.68 -11.61 8.54
CA GLN A 51 3.24 -10.34 9.04
C GLN A 51 4.77 -10.33 8.92
N ASN A 52 5.40 -9.20 9.22
CA ASN A 52 6.86 -9.01 9.16
C ASN A 52 7.45 -9.18 7.74
N VAL A 53 6.74 -8.72 6.72
CA VAL A 53 7.21 -8.73 5.33
C VAL A 53 7.39 -7.30 4.86
N LEU A 54 8.58 -6.99 4.38
CA LEU A 54 8.91 -5.71 3.76
C LEU A 54 9.12 -5.90 2.25
N PHE A 55 8.25 -5.26 1.46
CA PHE A 55 8.41 -5.19 0.01
C PHE A 55 9.15 -3.91 -0.36
N ILE A 56 10.19 -4.05 -1.15
CA ILE A 56 10.98 -2.94 -1.69
C ILE A 56 10.76 -2.91 -3.20
N SER A 57 10.28 -1.79 -3.73
CA SER A 57 9.98 -1.64 -5.15
C SER A 57 10.47 -0.31 -5.70
N ASN A 58 10.70 -0.27 -7.00
CA ASN A 58 10.92 0.97 -7.73
C ASN A 58 9.62 1.78 -7.79
N HIS A 59 9.73 3.09 -7.88
CA HIS A 59 8.60 4.01 -7.94
C HIS A 59 8.51 4.65 -9.32
N GLN A 60 7.51 4.28 -10.09
CA GLN A 60 7.31 4.80 -11.45
C GLN A 60 6.10 5.75 -11.53
N THR A 61 5.06 5.45 -10.76
CA THR A 61 3.81 6.21 -10.81
C THR A 61 3.27 6.46 -9.40
N TYR A 62 2.74 7.61 -9.11
CA TYR A 62 2.26 8.04 -7.79
C TYR A 62 1.66 6.90 -6.95
N PHE A 63 0.33 6.76 -6.95
CA PHE A 63 -0.34 5.70 -6.16
C PHE A 63 -0.57 4.41 -6.95
N ALA A 64 -0.35 4.42 -8.27
CA ALA A 64 -0.67 3.27 -9.11
C ALA A 64 0.20 2.06 -8.79
N ASP A 65 1.48 2.26 -8.43
CA ASP A 65 2.38 1.16 -8.07
C ASP A 65 1.87 0.42 -6.83
N VAL A 66 1.53 1.16 -5.76
CA VAL A 66 0.99 0.58 -4.52
C VAL A 66 -0.34 -0.12 -4.79
N THR A 67 -1.21 0.49 -5.59
CA THR A 67 -2.51 -0.10 -5.95
C THR A 67 -2.34 -1.37 -6.76
N ALA A 68 -1.40 -1.41 -7.73
CA ALA A 68 -1.07 -2.61 -8.48
C ALA A 68 -0.60 -3.75 -7.55
N MET A 69 0.31 -3.43 -6.62
CA MET A 69 0.80 -4.41 -5.63
C MET A 69 -0.34 -4.93 -4.75
N PHE A 70 -1.28 -4.08 -4.33
CA PHE A 70 -2.48 -4.51 -3.59
C PHE A 70 -3.32 -5.52 -4.38
N HIS A 71 -3.53 -5.27 -5.68
CA HIS A 71 -4.23 -6.21 -6.55
C HIS A 71 -3.48 -7.55 -6.65
N VAL A 72 -2.20 -7.52 -7.00
CA VAL A 72 -1.37 -8.71 -7.17
C VAL A 72 -1.31 -9.53 -5.87
N PHE A 73 -1.07 -8.89 -4.72
CA PHE A 73 -1.00 -9.58 -3.45
C PHE A 73 -2.33 -10.27 -3.09
N ASN A 74 -3.45 -9.56 -3.23
CA ASN A 74 -4.75 -10.13 -2.92
C ASN A 74 -5.16 -11.23 -3.90
N ALA A 75 -4.86 -11.08 -5.19
CA ALA A 75 -5.10 -12.10 -6.20
C ALA A 75 -4.29 -13.38 -5.90
N SER A 76 -3.00 -13.23 -5.63
CA SER A 76 -2.13 -14.36 -5.28
C SER A 76 -2.58 -15.06 -4.01
N LEU A 77 -2.88 -14.33 -2.93
CA LEU A 77 -3.39 -14.90 -1.67
C LEU A 77 -4.71 -15.67 -1.84
N LYS A 78 -5.45 -15.45 -2.95
CA LYS A 78 -6.65 -16.20 -3.34
C LYS A 78 -6.36 -17.32 -4.36
N GLY A 79 -5.10 -17.70 -4.52
CA GLY A 79 -4.70 -18.83 -5.34
C GLY A 79 -4.49 -18.51 -6.82
N ARG A 80 -4.52 -17.24 -7.23
CA ARG A 80 -4.23 -16.84 -8.60
C ARG A 80 -2.74 -16.75 -8.83
N LYS A 81 -2.31 -17.17 -10.00
CA LYS A 81 -0.92 -17.07 -10.43
C LYS A 81 -0.84 -16.15 -11.63
N ASP A 82 -0.10 -15.07 -11.48
CA ASP A 82 0.26 -14.13 -12.54
C ASP A 82 -0.93 -13.54 -13.32
N THR A 83 -2.10 -13.44 -12.66
CA THR A 83 -3.32 -12.88 -13.25
C THR A 83 -4.17 -12.11 -12.24
N LEU A 84 -4.93 -11.13 -12.72
CA LEU A 84 -5.94 -10.40 -11.97
C LEU A 84 -7.37 -10.76 -12.39
N ASP A 85 -7.54 -11.75 -13.27
CA ASP A 85 -8.85 -12.17 -13.77
C ASP A 85 -9.86 -12.36 -12.63
N ASN A 86 -11.07 -11.86 -12.82
CA ASN A 86 -12.16 -11.98 -11.87
C ASN A 86 -11.90 -11.30 -10.51
N MET A 87 -12.54 -10.20 -10.22
CA MET A 87 -12.41 -9.37 -9.01
C MET A 87 -12.75 -10.06 -7.67
N GLY A 88 -13.08 -11.36 -7.67
CA GLY A 88 -13.47 -12.10 -6.46
C GLY A 88 -12.45 -12.02 -5.31
N TYR A 89 -11.18 -11.78 -5.58
CA TYR A 89 -10.16 -11.59 -4.55
C TYR A 89 -10.39 -10.31 -3.70
N LEU A 90 -11.11 -9.32 -4.22
CA LEU A 90 -11.46 -8.10 -3.51
C LEU A 90 -12.57 -8.31 -2.47
N TRP A 91 -13.28 -9.44 -2.51
CA TRP A 91 -14.35 -9.70 -1.56
C TRP A 91 -13.86 -9.81 -0.12
N ASN A 92 -12.70 -10.42 0.11
CA ASN A 92 -12.08 -10.50 1.42
C ASN A 92 -10.58 -10.17 1.32
N PRO A 93 -10.22 -8.90 1.12
CA PRO A 93 -8.84 -8.50 0.95
C PRO A 93 -8.06 -8.60 2.25
N LYS A 94 -6.73 -8.76 2.14
CA LYS A 94 -5.82 -8.62 3.26
C LYS A 94 -5.79 -7.14 3.68
N LEU A 95 -6.16 -6.87 4.93
CA LEU A 95 -6.32 -5.50 5.44
C LEU A 95 -5.04 -4.92 6.04
N ASN A 96 -4.12 -5.75 6.48
CA ASN A 96 -2.86 -5.36 7.10
C ASN A 96 -1.72 -5.33 6.06
N ILE A 97 -1.97 -4.63 4.96
CA ILE A 97 -0.96 -4.17 4.02
C ILE A 97 -0.84 -2.66 4.20
N TYR A 98 0.37 -2.21 4.44
CA TYR A 98 0.72 -0.81 4.68
C TYR A 98 1.70 -0.35 3.59
N TYR A 99 1.80 0.95 3.40
CA TYR A 99 2.78 1.52 2.49
C TYR A 99 3.33 2.85 3.01
N VAL A 100 4.61 3.06 2.78
CA VAL A 100 5.29 4.29 3.18
C VAL A 100 4.96 5.40 2.18
N ALA A 101 4.47 6.53 2.66
CA ALA A 101 4.10 7.68 1.84
C ALA A 101 4.64 8.99 2.43
N ALA A 102 4.98 9.94 1.56
CA ALA A 102 5.42 11.27 2.02
C ALA A 102 4.27 12.02 2.70
N SER A 103 4.53 12.56 3.90
CA SER A 103 3.56 13.34 4.67
C SER A 103 2.96 14.50 3.89
N GLU A 104 3.75 15.14 3.02
CA GLU A 104 3.32 16.25 2.18
C GLU A 104 2.25 15.82 1.17
N THR A 105 2.44 14.64 0.56
CA THR A 105 1.48 14.06 -0.39
C THR A 105 0.15 13.72 0.29
N MET A 106 0.19 13.37 1.58
CA MET A 106 -0.99 12.96 2.35
C MET A 106 -1.85 14.14 2.85
N LYS A 107 -1.33 15.38 2.79
CA LYS A 107 -2.03 16.59 3.27
C LYS A 107 -2.94 17.23 2.22
N SER A 108 -2.77 16.94 0.93
CA SER A 108 -3.45 17.63 -0.17
C SER A 108 -4.65 16.85 -0.70
N GLY A 109 -5.87 17.21 -0.26
CA GLY A 109 -7.10 16.73 -0.85
C GLY A 109 -7.79 15.54 -0.17
N ILE A 110 -8.91 15.10 -0.74
CA ILE A 110 -9.74 14.01 -0.21
C ILE A 110 -9.12 12.64 -0.49
N LEU A 111 -8.62 12.43 -1.71
CA LEU A 111 -8.03 11.15 -2.14
C LEU A 111 -6.85 10.72 -1.27
N PRO A 112 -5.85 11.57 -0.94
CA PRO A 112 -4.80 11.21 0.00
C PRO A 112 -5.31 10.81 1.38
N LYS A 113 -6.36 11.45 1.90
CA LYS A 113 -6.97 11.07 3.19
C LYS A 113 -7.57 9.66 3.15
N ILE A 114 -8.26 9.32 2.07
CA ILE A 114 -8.83 8.00 1.86
C ILE A 114 -7.70 6.95 1.75
N LEU A 115 -6.66 7.26 0.98
CA LEU A 115 -5.48 6.39 0.84
C LEU A 115 -4.73 6.24 2.18
N GLY A 116 -4.67 7.31 2.99
CA GLY A 116 -4.15 7.26 4.35
C GLY A 116 -4.89 6.22 5.20
N TYR A 117 -6.21 6.26 5.14
CA TYR A 117 -7.04 5.30 5.85
C TYR A 117 -6.86 3.85 5.34
N ALA A 118 -6.52 3.68 4.07
CA ALA A 118 -6.25 2.37 3.47
C ALA A 118 -4.93 1.72 3.93
N GLY A 119 -4.04 2.46 4.59
CA GLY A 119 -2.82 1.91 5.19
C GLY A 119 -1.54 2.70 4.90
N ALA A 120 -1.62 3.99 4.56
CA ALA A 120 -0.42 4.81 4.42
C ALA A 120 0.25 5.06 5.77
N ILE A 121 1.57 4.93 5.79
CA ILE A 121 2.44 5.35 6.88
C ILE A 121 3.11 6.65 6.44
N PRO A 122 2.70 7.81 7.00
CA PRO A 122 3.29 9.07 6.62
C PRO A 122 4.72 9.19 7.16
N VAL A 123 5.66 9.49 6.26
CA VAL A 123 7.04 9.80 6.62
C VAL A 123 7.42 11.19 6.13
N ASN A 124 8.24 11.90 6.90
CA ASN A 124 8.71 13.20 6.47
C ASN A 124 9.94 13.04 5.58
N ARG A 125 9.86 13.59 4.36
CA ARG A 125 11.01 13.61 3.45
C ARG A 125 12.09 14.52 4.00
N THR A 126 13.33 14.04 3.98
CA THR A 126 14.48 14.73 4.56
C THR A 126 15.09 15.78 3.63
N TRP A 127 14.81 15.78 2.33
CA TRP A 127 15.62 16.50 1.34
C TRP A 127 14.96 17.67 0.59
N ARG A 128 13.65 17.90 0.73
CA ARG A 128 13.00 19.03 0.03
C ARG A 128 11.97 19.74 0.88
N GLU A 129 12.38 20.85 1.46
CA GLU A 129 11.45 21.89 1.89
C GLU A 129 11.78 23.16 1.09
N LYS A 130 10.81 23.64 0.29
CA LYS A 130 10.91 24.89 -0.49
C LYS A 130 12.14 24.98 -1.43
N GLY A 131 12.53 23.88 -2.07
CA GLY A 131 13.62 23.90 -3.05
C GLY A 131 15.04 23.88 -2.47
N LYS A 132 15.20 23.79 -1.16
CA LYS A 132 16.50 23.64 -0.50
C LYS A 132 16.69 22.22 -0.02
N GLU A 133 17.87 21.64 -0.27
CA GLU A 133 18.27 20.38 0.35
C GLU A 133 18.48 20.62 1.84
N ILE A 134 17.67 19.98 2.65
CA ILE A 134 17.84 19.96 4.11
C ILE A 134 18.14 18.53 4.50
N HIS A 135 19.37 18.27 4.95
CA HIS A 135 19.72 17.03 5.60
C HIS A 135 19.01 16.99 6.95
N ARG A 136 17.85 16.30 7.01
CA ARG A 136 17.20 15.96 8.27
C ARG A 136 17.50 14.52 8.60
N GLU A 137 17.82 14.26 9.85
CA GLU A 137 17.89 12.90 10.37
C GLU A 137 16.54 12.20 10.21
N VAL A 138 16.56 10.91 9.89
CA VAL A 138 15.35 10.07 9.86
C VAL A 138 14.72 10.14 11.24
N ARG A 139 13.47 10.59 11.32
CA ARG A 139 12.81 10.72 12.60
C ARG A 139 12.56 9.34 13.19
N GLN A 140 12.98 9.16 14.44
CA GLN A 140 12.80 7.92 15.19
C GLN A 140 11.33 7.45 15.16
N ALA A 141 10.38 8.38 15.27
CA ALA A 141 8.95 8.09 15.20
C ALA A 141 8.50 7.49 13.84
N ASP A 142 9.13 7.89 12.73
CA ASP A 142 8.80 7.35 11.41
C ASP A 142 9.28 5.87 11.31
N VAL A 143 10.46 5.57 11.88
CA VAL A 143 10.98 4.20 11.96
C VAL A 143 10.11 3.32 12.87
N GLU A 144 9.69 3.84 14.02
CA GLU A 144 8.81 3.14 14.96
C GLU A 144 7.45 2.80 14.32
N ASN A 145 6.86 3.73 13.57
CA ASN A 145 5.60 3.49 12.84
C ASN A 145 5.75 2.37 11.79
N ILE A 146 6.88 2.33 11.08
CA ILE A 146 7.16 1.24 10.14
C ILE A 146 7.31 -0.08 10.90
N GLY A 147 7.99 -0.09 12.04
CA GLY A 147 8.11 -1.27 12.91
C GLY A 147 6.76 -1.80 13.40
N ILE A 148 5.87 -0.89 13.85
CA ILE A 148 4.51 -1.24 14.28
C ILE A 148 3.71 -1.85 13.12
N ALA A 149 3.81 -1.29 11.92
CA ALA A 149 3.14 -1.82 10.73
C ALA A 149 3.67 -3.20 10.31
N LEU A 150 4.99 -3.42 10.39
CA LEU A 150 5.62 -4.71 10.11
C LEU A 150 5.14 -5.78 11.11
N ALA A 151 5.08 -5.44 12.39
CA ALA A 151 4.61 -6.35 13.42
C ALA A 151 3.14 -6.77 13.24
N ASP A 152 2.32 -5.93 12.59
CA ASP A 152 0.91 -6.25 12.29
C ASP A 152 0.75 -6.92 10.91
N GLY A 153 1.58 -6.60 9.92
CA GLY A 153 1.35 -7.06 8.56
C GLY A 153 2.52 -6.91 7.60
N TRP A 154 2.19 -6.52 6.38
CA TRP A 154 3.12 -6.30 5.28
C TRP A 154 3.31 -4.81 5.03
N VAL A 155 4.53 -4.40 4.73
CA VAL A 155 4.85 -3.01 4.42
C VAL A 155 5.47 -2.91 3.02
N ILE A 156 4.98 -1.97 2.22
CA ILE A 156 5.53 -1.61 0.93
C ILE A 156 6.34 -0.32 1.09
N THR A 157 7.57 -0.31 0.63
CA THR A 157 8.40 0.89 0.56
C THR A 157 8.93 1.11 -0.85
N LEU A 158 8.98 2.38 -1.22
CA LEU A 158 9.45 2.87 -2.52
C LEU A 158 10.63 3.81 -2.26
N PRO A 159 11.86 3.28 -2.08
CA PRO A 159 13.00 4.04 -1.55
C PRO A 159 13.42 5.24 -2.40
N GLN A 160 13.15 5.21 -3.71
CA GLN A 160 13.47 6.34 -4.59
C GLN A 160 12.78 7.64 -4.17
N GLY A 161 11.63 7.55 -3.50
CA GLY A 161 10.89 8.71 -2.99
C GLY A 161 10.38 9.71 -4.05
N THR A 162 10.77 9.54 -5.30
CA THR A 162 10.30 10.29 -6.48
C THR A 162 10.01 9.31 -7.61
N THR A 163 9.03 9.64 -8.44
CA THR A 163 8.77 8.88 -9.65
C THR A 163 9.95 9.03 -10.61
N SER A 164 10.39 7.93 -11.21
CA SER A 164 11.32 7.99 -12.33
C SER A 164 10.67 8.69 -13.52
N PRO A 165 11.41 9.52 -14.27
CA PRO A 165 10.92 10.10 -15.52
C PRO A 165 10.66 9.02 -16.56
#